data_f88b363b6b87fb1f9b21c9dfabeaf35b
#
_entry.id   f88b363b6b87fb1f9b21c9dfabeaf35b
#
_cell.length_a   1.000
_cell.length_b   1.000
_cell.length_c   1.000
_cell.angle_alpha   90.00
_cell.angle_beta   90.00
_cell.angle_gamma   90.00
#
_symmetry.space_group_name_H-M   'P 1'
#
loop_
_entity.id
_entity.type
_entity.pdbx_description
1 polymer ?
#
loop_
_entity_poly.entity_id
_entity_poly.type
_entity_poly.pdbx_seq_one_letter_code
_entity_poly.pdbx_strand_id
1 'polypeptide(L)'
;LARTHLIRLGFAALILLFVVQVQSDISNYNAPGRDVFRSMCWVNFFLLNLAGVSFFSTVITEEKEELTLGLLRMAGISPVGILLGKVTPRLLGVVLLLSVQLPFTILAITLGGVSINQIFAAYVALLAFAVLMAGMGAFLSTVCARSSLAASLTTTALATVFITPYLLRDSGREMYRDKEISVTTREAIYEVAETVEQTTPLGSLDVILTTGFNGNPLSFQVIVDLSCGAVFFLFAWLLFDVFTRNEAVSTPARGMMAMFSKRVASQIRVWNHAIVWKDFNFLTGGVTAVVIKLLAYSILMGAMSVMISKRVRTDVSDNVGATLMASMLTALIVEIPIYLSRLFR
;
A
#
# COMPACT_ATOMS: atom_id res chain seq x y z
N LEU A 1 -18.11 -16.71 8.78
CA LEU A 1 -19.21 -16.15 7.98
C LEU A 1 -19.74 -14.83 8.58
N ALA A 2 -20.14 -14.76 9.85
CA ALA A 2 -20.69 -13.53 10.47
C ALA A 2 -19.69 -12.35 10.45
N ARG A 3 -18.40 -12.60 10.71
CA ARG A 3 -17.36 -11.56 10.72
C ARG A 3 -17.14 -10.92 9.35
N THR A 4 -17.18 -11.71 8.29
CA THR A 4 -17.02 -11.21 6.90
C THR A 4 -18.21 -10.34 6.49
N HIS A 5 -19.41 -10.67 6.96
CA HIS A 5 -20.60 -9.84 6.72
C HIS A 5 -20.56 -8.54 7.53
N LEU A 6 -20.08 -8.57 8.78
CA LEU A 6 -19.90 -7.37 9.59
C LEU A 6 -18.89 -6.38 8.97
N ILE A 7 -17.78 -6.88 8.43
CA ILE A 7 -16.81 -6.05 7.72
C ILE A 7 -17.44 -5.42 6.47
N ARG A 8 -18.18 -6.19 5.68
CA ARG A 8 -18.88 -5.69 4.48
C ARG A 8 -19.94 -4.65 4.84
N LEU A 9 -20.69 -4.89 5.93
CA LEU A 9 -21.73 -3.98 6.41
C LEU A 9 -21.11 -2.69 6.98
N GLY A 10 -20.00 -2.78 7.71
CA GLY A 10 -19.22 -1.64 8.17
C GLY A 10 -18.67 -0.81 7.01
N PHE A 11 -18.25 -1.47 5.96
CA PHE A 11 -17.76 -0.84 4.73
C PHE A 11 -18.88 -0.09 4.00
N ALA A 12 -20.03 -0.74 3.80
CA ALA A 12 -21.21 -0.12 3.18
C ALA A 12 -21.71 1.08 4.01
N ALA A 13 -21.71 0.95 5.33
CA ALA A 13 -22.09 2.05 6.24
C ALA A 13 -21.11 3.23 6.16
N LEU A 14 -19.80 2.96 6.06
CA LEU A 14 -18.76 3.98 5.93
C LEU A 14 -18.90 4.74 4.60
N ILE A 15 -19.15 4.03 3.51
CA ILE A 15 -19.42 4.65 2.19
C ILE A 15 -20.68 5.51 2.26
N LEU A 16 -21.76 4.99 2.88
CA LEU A 16 -23.03 5.71 2.99
C LEU A 16 -22.88 6.97 3.85
N LEU A 17 -22.17 6.90 4.96
CA LEU A 17 -21.82 8.06 5.79
C LEU A 17 -21.02 9.11 5.00
N PHE A 18 -20.04 8.65 4.21
CA PHE A 18 -19.22 9.55 3.41
C PHE A 18 -20.03 10.22 2.29
N VAL A 19 -20.92 9.48 1.62
CA VAL A 19 -21.83 10.01 0.61
C VAL A 19 -22.78 11.06 1.22
N VAL A 20 -23.32 10.80 2.40
CA VAL A 20 -24.19 11.75 3.12
C VAL A 20 -23.41 13.01 3.52
N GLN A 21 -22.18 12.89 3.96
CA GLN A 21 -21.34 14.03 4.34
C GLN A 21 -20.98 14.89 3.13
N VAL A 22 -20.63 14.28 2.00
CA VAL A 22 -20.39 15.01 0.73
C VAL A 22 -21.66 15.73 0.26
N GLN A 23 -22.83 15.13 0.47
CA GLN A 23 -24.11 15.73 0.06
C GLN A 23 -24.47 16.96 0.91
N SER A 24 -23.99 17.06 2.16
CA SER A 24 -24.21 18.24 3.01
C SER A 24 -23.33 19.43 2.62
N ASP A 25 -22.19 19.19 1.94
CA ASP A 25 -21.24 20.24 1.53
C ASP A 25 -21.48 20.73 0.08
N ILE A 26 -22.49 20.21 -0.63
CA ILE A 26 -22.80 20.58 -2.02
C ILE A 26 -23.33 22.03 -2.05
N SER A 27 -22.44 22.96 -2.39
CA SER A 27 -22.83 24.29 -2.83
C SER A 27 -23.53 24.19 -4.19
N ASN A 28 -24.64 24.91 -4.38
CA ASN A 28 -25.67 24.80 -5.40
C ASN A 28 -25.26 24.88 -6.89
N TYR A 29 -23.99 24.78 -7.26
CA TYR A 29 -23.50 25.04 -8.63
C TYR A 29 -22.72 23.88 -9.29
N ASN A 30 -22.49 22.76 -8.62
CA ASN A 30 -21.71 21.64 -9.17
C ASN A 30 -22.63 20.45 -9.50
N ALA A 31 -22.25 19.66 -10.51
CA ALA A 31 -22.93 18.42 -10.86
C ALA A 31 -22.79 17.40 -9.72
N PRO A 32 -23.86 17.10 -8.97
CA PRO A 32 -23.76 16.31 -7.74
C PRO A 32 -23.23 14.89 -7.97
N GLY A 33 -23.51 14.31 -9.13
CA GLY A 33 -23.03 12.98 -9.49
C GLY A 33 -21.50 12.89 -9.59
N ARG A 34 -20.86 13.97 -10.07
CA ARG A 34 -19.40 14.03 -10.16
C ARG A 34 -18.73 14.01 -8.78
N ASP A 35 -19.24 14.80 -7.85
CA ASP A 35 -18.64 14.90 -6.51
C ASP A 35 -18.82 13.60 -5.74
N VAL A 36 -19.98 12.94 -5.86
CA VAL A 36 -20.22 11.60 -5.33
C VAL A 36 -19.24 10.59 -5.94
N PHE A 37 -19.10 10.56 -7.27
CA PHE A 37 -18.19 9.62 -7.93
C PHE A 37 -16.73 9.87 -7.56
N ARG A 38 -16.29 11.14 -7.52
CA ARG A 38 -14.96 11.53 -7.09
C ARG A 38 -14.66 11.02 -5.68
N SER A 39 -15.58 11.25 -4.77
CA SER A 39 -15.44 10.80 -3.38
C SER A 39 -15.37 9.28 -3.26
N MET A 40 -16.19 8.56 -4.02
CA MET A 40 -16.16 7.09 -4.06
C MET A 40 -14.82 6.56 -4.58
N CYS A 41 -14.27 7.15 -5.65
CA CYS A 41 -12.96 6.75 -6.19
C CYS A 41 -11.84 6.97 -5.16
N TRP A 42 -11.85 8.09 -4.44
CA TRP A 42 -10.85 8.35 -3.40
C TRP A 42 -10.99 7.39 -2.21
N VAL A 43 -12.20 7.13 -1.76
CA VAL A 43 -12.45 6.13 -0.70
C VAL A 43 -11.95 4.76 -1.15
N ASN A 44 -12.25 4.33 -2.37
CA ASN A 44 -11.75 3.07 -2.93
C ASN A 44 -10.23 3.02 -2.97
N PHE A 45 -9.60 4.10 -3.40
CA PHE A 45 -8.14 4.18 -3.43
C PHE A 45 -7.54 4.04 -2.03
N PHE A 46 -8.05 4.76 -1.03
CA PHE A 46 -7.55 4.65 0.35
C PHE A 46 -7.80 3.26 0.95
N LEU A 47 -8.97 2.71 0.72
CA LEU A 47 -9.32 1.38 1.21
C LEU A 47 -8.48 0.29 0.54
N LEU A 48 -8.22 0.43 -0.76
CA LEU A 48 -7.35 -0.47 -1.50
C LEU A 48 -5.91 -0.41 -0.97
N ASN A 49 -5.39 0.77 -0.67
CA ASN A 49 -4.08 0.92 -0.04
C ASN A 49 -4.04 0.23 1.33
N LEU A 50 -5.01 0.50 2.19
CA LEU A 50 -5.07 -0.04 3.55
C LEU A 50 -5.25 -1.57 3.56
N ALA A 51 -6.29 -2.05 2.88
CA ALA A 51 -6.60 -3.47 2.80
C ALA A 51 -5.57 -4.22 1.96
N GLY A 52 -5.13 -3.63 0.84
CA GLY A 52 -4.17 -4.22 -0.07
C GLY A 52 -2.82 -4.49 0.60
N VAL A 53 -2.29 -3.53 1.37
CA VAL A 53 -1.04 -3.75 2.13
C VAL A 53 -1.20 -4.92 3.08
N SER A 54 -2.26 -4.97 3.90
CA SER A 54 -2.44 -6.05 4.87
C SER A 54 -2.74 -7.40 4.22
N PHE A 55 -3.51 -7.43 3.13
CA PHE A 55 -3.86 -8.68 2.45
C PHE A 55 -2.70 -9.26 1.66
N PHE A 56 -2.03 -8.45 0.83
CA PHE A 56 -1.02 -8.97 -0.08
C PHE A 56 0.35 -9.17 0.57
N SER A 57 0.72 -8.37 1.57
CA SER A 57 1.99 -8.55 2.27
C SER A 57 2.03 -9.81 3.14
N THR A 58 0.88 -10.42 3.46
CA THR A 58 0.80 -11.62 4.29
C THR A 58 0.60 -12.91 3.50
N VAL A 59 0.60 -12.86 2.17
CA VAL A 59 0.28 -14.01 1.28
C VAL A 59 1.09 -15.27 1.62
N ILE A 60 2.40 -15.15 1.78
CA ILE A 60 3.32 -16.27 2.05
C ILE A 60 3.81 -16.25 3.50
N THR A 61 3.93 -15.07 4.10
CA THR A 61 4.41 -14.97 5.47
C THR A 61 3.46 -15.61 6.48
N GLU A 62 2.16 -15.67 6.22
CA GLU A 62 1.21 -16.44 7.03
C GLU A 62 1.58 -17.92 7.07
N GLU A 63 1.82 -18.54 5.91
CA GLU A 63 2.22 -19.94 5.81
C GLU A 63 3.58 -20.21 6.47
N LYS A 64 4.49 -19.23 6.41
CA LYS A 64 5.79 -19.31 7.10
C LYS A 64 5.62 -19.26 8.61
N GLU A 65 4.80 -18.33 9.10
CA GLU A 65 4.54 -18.15 10.54
C GLU A 65 3.77 -19.33 11.15
N GLU A 66 2.86 -19.95 10.37
CA GLU A 66 2.10 -21.14 10.77
C GLU A 66 2.85 -22.45 10.54
N LEU A 67 4.06 -22.40 9.95
CA LEU A 67 4.88 -23.55 9.59
C LEU A 67 4.17 -24.54 8.64
N THR A 68 3.15 -24.08 7.90
CA THR A 68 2.36 -24.88 6.96
C THR A 68 2.98 -24.95 5.56
N LEU A 69 3.88 -24.04 5.24
CA LEU A 69 4.55 -23.99 3.93
C LEU A 69 5.29 -25.29 3.59
N GLY A 70 5.92 -25.92 4.60
CA GLY A 70 6.59 -27.22 4.45
C GLY A 70 5.61 -28.34 4.09
N LEU A 71 4.40 -28.33 4.66
CA LEU A 71 3.34 -29.32 4.35
C LEU A 71 2.83 -29.15 2.91
N LEU A 72 2.64 -27.91 2.45
CA LEU A 72 2.24 -27.63 1.06
C LEU A 72 3.29 -28.15 0.05
N ARG A 73 4.57 -28.01 0.39
CA ARG A 73 5.66 -28.54 -0.44
C ARG A 73 5.71 -30.06 -0.43
N MET A 74 5.53 -30.69 0.73
CA MET A 74 5.48 -32.16 0.83
C MET A 74 4.29 -32.74 0.07
N ALA A 75 3.19 -32.00 -0.06
CA ALA A 75 2.05 -32.37 -0.90
C ALA A 75 2.33 -32.24 -2.41
N GLY A 76 3.55 -31.85 -2.81
CA GLY A 76 3.96 -31.76 -4.21
C GLY A 76 3.43 -30.51 -4.95
N ILE A 77 2.91 -29.50 -4.25
CA ILE A 77 2.40 -28.29 -4.88
C ILE A 77 3.57 -27.43 -5.35
N SER A 78 3.55 -27.04 -6.63
CA SER A 78 4.59 -26.20 -7.21
C SER A 78 4.62 -24.79 -6.59
N PRO A 79 5.78 -24.11 -6.57
CA PRO A 79 5.89 -22.72 -6.08
C PRO A 79 4.90 -21.76 -6.73
N VAL A 80 4.68 -21.86 -8.05
CA VAL A 80 3.68 -21.07 -8.78
C VAL A 80 2.27 -21.40 -8.30
N GLY A 81 1.97 -22.70 -8.08
CA GLY A 81 0.67 -23.13 -7.55
C GLY A 81 0.36 -22.54 -6.18
N ILE A 82 1.37 -22.50 -5.29
CA ILE A 82 1.22 -21.89 -3.96
C ILE A 82 0.97 -20.38 -4.10
N LEU A 83 1.79 -19.68 -4.88
CA LEU A 83 1.66 -18.23 -5.09
C LEU A 83 0.31 -17.86 -5.70
N LEU A 84 -0.07 -18.48 -6.83
CA LEU A 84 -1.35 -18.23 -7.50
C LEU A 84 -2.53 -18.60 -6.61
N GLY A 85 -2.46 -19.76 -5.94
CA GLY A 85 -3.53 -20.21 -5.05
C GLY A 85 -3.79 -19.26 -3.88
N LYS A 86 -2.79 -18.48 -3.46
CA LYS A 86 -2.92 -17.52 -2.36
C LYS A 86 -3.22 -16.10 -2.83
N VAL A 87 -2.64 -15.67 -3.96
CA VAL A 87 -2.84 -14.32 -4.51
C VAL A 87 -4.21 -14.17 -5.17
N THR A 88 -4.63 -15.16 -5.96
CA THR A 88 -5.88 -15.09 -6.75
C THR A 88 -7.13 -14.88 -5.88
N PRO A 89 -7.36 -15.63 -4.79
CA PRO A 89 -8.54 -15.39 -3.94
C PRO A 89 -8.56 -13.99 -3.33
N ARG A 90 -7.39 -13.44 -3.01
CA ARG A 90 -7.27 -12.08 -2.45
C ARG A 90 -7.57 -11.01 -3.50
N LEU A 91 -7.08 -11.20 -4.74
CA LEU A 91 -7.44 -10.34 -5.87
C LEU A 91 -8.93 -10.41 -6.19
N LEU A 92 -9.51 -11.61 -6.21
CA LEU A 92 -10.96 -11.76 -6.38
C LEU A 92 -11.74 -11.04 -5.27
N GLY A 93 -11.25 -11.06 -4.03
CA GLY A 93 -11.80 -10.29 -2.92
C GLY A 93 -11.83 -8.78 -3.21
N VAL A 94 -10.76 -8.23 -3.79
CA VAL A 94 -10.69 -6.82 -4.22
C VAL A 94 -11.66 -6.54 -5.36
N VAL A 95 -11.73 -7.41 -6.37
CA VAL A 95 -12.69 -7.27 -7.48
C VAL A 95 -14.12 -7.25 -6.96
N LEU A 96 -14.46 -8.16 -6.05
CA LEU A 96 -15.79 -8.20 -5.43
C LEU A 96 -16.06 -6.95 -4.60
N LEU A 97 -15.08 -6.43 -3.88
CA LEU A 97 -15.21 -5.19 -3.12
C LEU A 97 -15.56 -4.01 -4.02
N LEU A 98 -14.82 -3.86 -5.12
CA LEU A 98 -15.09 -2.80 -6.11
C LEU A 98 -16.44 -3.01 -6.80
N SER A 99 -16.83 -4.26 -7.08
CA SER A 99 -18.10 -4.60 -7.74
C SER A 99 -19.33 -4.25 -6.89
N VAL A 100 -19.24 -4.36 -5.58
CA VAL A 100 -20.34 -3.97 -4.65
C VAL A 100 -20.70 -2.48 -4.79
N GLN A 101 -19.76 -1.66 -5.24
CA GLN A 101 -19.98 -0.22 -5.39
C GLN A 101 -20.52 0.20 -6.76
N LEU A 102 -20.55 -0.71 -7.75
CA LEU A 102 -21.06 -0.43 -9.09
C LEU A 102 -22.47 0.17 -9.11
N PRO A 103 -23.46 -0.28 -8.31
CA PRO A 103 -24.77 0.34 -8.29
C PRO A 103 -24.75 1.81 -7.91
N PHE A 104 -23.88 2.19 -6.97
CA PHE A 104 -23.74 3.58 -6.52
C PHE A 104 -23.04 4.46 -7.58
N THR A 105 -22.08 3.89 -8.32
CA THR A 105 -21.45 4.61 -9.44
C THR A 105 -22.40 4.81 -10.62
N ILE A 106 -23.31 3.86 -10.86
CA ILE A 106 -24.38 4.02 -11.85
C ILE A 106 -25.34 5.13 -11.41
N LEU A 107 -25.67 5.21 -10.12
CA LEU A 107 -26.45 6.31 -9.59
C LEU A 107 -25.78 7.69 -9.83
N ALA A 108 -24.45 7.76 -9.73
CA ALA A 108 -23.72 8.98 -10.03
C ALA A 108 -23.91 9.47 -11.49
N ILE A 109 -24.09 8.55 -12.46
CA ILE A 109 -24.43 8.90 -13.84
C ILE A 109 -25.80 9.57 -13.90
N THR A 110 -26.78 9.04 -13.20
CA THR A 110 -28.16 9.59 -13.20
C THR A 110 -28.23 10.96 -12.54
N LEU A 111 -27.35 11.24 -11.57
CA LEU A 111 -27.19 12.54 -10.94
C LEU A 111 -26.46 13.56 -11.85
N GLY A 112 -25.84 13.09 -12.93
CA GLY A 112 -25.18 13.92 -13.94
C GLY A 112 -23.71 14.26 -13.63
N GLY A 113 -22.98 14.62 -14.69
CA GLY A 113 -21.58 15.07 -14.58
C GLY A 113 -20.52 13.96 -14.68
N VAL A 114 -20.92 12.69 -14.87
CA VAL A 114 -20.01 11.54 -15.01
C VAL A 114 -20.33 10.76 -16.28
N SER A 115 -19.32 10.42 -17.07
CA SER A 115 -19.44 9.56 -18.24
C SER A 115 -19.18 8.08 -17.92
N ILE A 116 -19.76 7.18 -18.71
CA ILE A 116 -19.50 5.73 -18.58
C ILE A 116 -18.02 5.43 -18.78
N ASN A 117 -17.39 6.10 -19.77
CA ASN A 117 -15.96 5.93 -20.04
C ASN A 117 -15.08 6.34 -18.84
N GLN A 118 -15.47 7.39 -18.13
CA GLN A 118 -14.80 7.86 -16.93
C GLN A 118 -14.88 6.83 -15.79
N ILE A 119 -16.04 6.22 -15.59
CA ILE A 119 -16.23 5.15 -14.60
C ILE A 119 -15.35 3.95 -14.96
N PHE A 120 -15.42 3.52 -16.21
CA PHE A 120 -14.63 2.38 -16.67
C PHE A 120 -13.13 2.62 -16.51
N ALA A 121 -12.63 3.81 -16.87
CA ALA A 121 -11.24 4.20 -16.70
C ALA A 121 -10.80 4.18 -15.23
N ALA A 122 -11.62 4.71 -14.32
CA ALA A 122 -11.30 4.71 -12.89
C ALA A 122 -11.23 3.29 -12.30
N TYR A 123 -12.18 2.41 -12.66
CA TYR A 123 -12.15 1.03 -12.16
C TYR A 123 -10.98 0.22 -12.74
N VAL A 124 -10.65 0.43 -14.01
CA VAL A 124 -9.47 -0.21 -14.64
C VAL A 124 -8.18 0.27 -13.97
N ALA A 125 -8.05 1.57 -13.68
CA ALA A 125 -6.91 2.12 -12.96
C ALA A 125 -6.77 1.54 -11.54
N LEU A 126 -7.86 1.42 -10.78
CA LEU A 126 -7.86 0.83 -9.44
C LEU A 126 -7.55 -0.67 -9.46
N LEU A 127 -8.06 -1.41 -10.46
CA LEU A 127 -7.75 -2.84 -10.62
C LEU A 127 -6.29 -3.07 -11.01
N ALA A 128 -5.74 -2.26 -11.90
CA ALA A 128 -4.33 -2.34 -12.26
C ALA A 128 -3.43 -2.08 -11.04
N PHE A 129 -3.77 -1.08 -10.25
CA PHE A 129 -3.07 -0.82 -8.99
C PHE A 129 -3.20 -1.98 -7.99
N ALA A 130 -4.35 -2.66 -7.91
CA ALA A 130 -4.51 -3.85 -7.08
C ALA A 130 -3.58 -4.99 -7.53
N VAL A 131 -3.37 -5.15 -8.83
CA VAL A 131 -2.41 -6.14 -9.39
C VAL A 131 -0.98 -5.77 -9.02
N LEU A 132 -0.60 -4.50 -9.11
CA LEU A 132 0.71 -4.02 -8.64
C LEU A 132 0.92 -4.37 -7.17
N MET A 133 -0.05 -4.04 -6.31
CA MET A 133 0.01 -4.34 -4.88
C MET A 133 0.10 -5.84 -4.60
N ALA A 134 -0.62 -6.65 -5.37
CA ALA A 134 -0.60 -8.10 -5.25
C ALA A 134 0.77 -8.68 -5.60
N GLY A 135 1.38 -8.24 -6.70
CA GLY A 135 2.72 -8.65 -7.12
C GLY A 135 3.79 -8.22 -6.12
N MET A 136 3.80 -6.95 -5.73
CA MET A 136 4.77 -6.40 -4.78
C MET A 136 4.60 -7.02 -3.38
N GLY A 137 3.37 -7.17 -2.90
CA GLY A 137 3.07 -7.81 -1.63
C GLY A 137 3.50 -9.28 -1.62
N ALA A 138 3.22 -10.03 -2.67
CA ALA A 138 3.66 -11.42 -2.83
C ALA A 138 5.20 -11.53 -2.82
N PHE A 139 5.90 -10.62 -3.52
CA PHE A 139 7.36 -10.57 -3.54
C PHE A 139 7.93 -10.32 -2.14
N LEU A 140 7.49 -9.26 -1.46
CA LEU A 140 7.96 -8.92 -0.13
C LEU A 140 7.57 -9.99 0.91
N SER A 141 6.39 -10.59 0.77
CA SER A 141 5.95 -11.72 1.59
C SER A 141 6.83 -12.97 1.39
N THR A 142 7.34 -13.19 0.18
CA THR A 142 8.26 -14.29 -0.10
C THR A 142 9.64 -14.04 0.51
N VAL A 143 10.15 -12.81 0.43
CA VAL A 143 11.48 -12.43 0.93
C VAL A 143 11.51 -12.30 2.45
N CYS A 144 10.46 -11.76 3.06
CA CYS A 144 10.39 -11.53 4.50
C CYS A 144 10.00 -12.80 5.25
N ALA A 145 10.51 -12.91 6.47
CA ALA A 145 10.17 -14.02 7.38
C ALA A 145 8.92 -13.72 8.24
N ARG A 146 8.51 -12.46 8.34
CA ARG A 146 7.41 -12.00 9.22
C ARG A 146 6.44 -11.10 8.48
N SER A 147 5.15 -11.31 8.72
CA SER A 147 4.07 -10.54 8.10
C SER A 147 4.16 -9.04 8.41
N SER A 148 4.48 -8.68 9.65
CA SER A 148 4.61 -7.29 10.06
C SER A 148 5.76 -6.56 9.34
N LEU A 149 6.83 -7.26 9.00
CA LEU A 149 7.96 -6.72 8.26
C LEU A 149 7.60 -6.55 6.77
N ALA A 150 7.00 -7.57 6.18
CA ALA A 150 6.53 -7.49 4.80
C ALA A 150 5.55 -6.32 4.61
N ALA A 151 4.60 -6.14 5.54
CA ALA A 151 3.65 -5.04 5.49
C ALA A 151 4.31 -3.67 5.63
N SER A 152 5.24 -3.50 6.58
CA SER A 152 5.94 -2.22 6.75
C SER A 152 6.79 -1.85 5.53
N LEU A 153 7.49 -2.82 4.93
CA LEU A 153 8.25 -2.60 3.69
C LEU A 153 7.34 -2.29 2.51
N THR A 154 6.21 -2.99 2.37
CA THR A 154 5.21 -2.70 1.32
C THR A 154 4.66 -1.28 1.46
N THR A 155 4.29 -0.88 2.67
CA THR A 155 3.82 0.49 2.96
C THR A 155 4.87 1.53 2.65
N THR A 156 6.12 1.29 3.06
CA THR A 156 7.22 2.24 2.81
C THR A 156 7.51 2.36 1.32
N ALA A 157 7.51 1.24 0.57
CA ALA A 157 7.72 1.26 -0.87
C ALA A 157 6.62 2.06 -1.59
N LEU A 158 5.35 1.83 -1.26
CA LEU A 158 4.22 2.57 -1.83
C LEU A 158 4.30 4.06 -1.47
N ALA A 159 4.55 4.37 -0.21
CA ALA A 159 4.67 5.75 0.25
C ALA A 159 5.83 6.48 -0.45
N THR A 160 6.95 5.80 -0.65
CA THR A 160 8.09 6.37 -1.40
C THR A 160 7.67 6.72 -2.83
N VAL A 161 6.98 5.81 -3.53
CA VAL A 161 6.50 6.07 -4.89
C VAL A 161 5.54 7.27 -4.93
N PHE A 162 4.63 7.38 -3.97
CA PHE A 162 3.68 8.51 -3.93
C PHE A 162 4.30 9.84 -3.53
N ILE A 163 5.34 9.85 -2.70
CA ILE A 163 5.97 11.07 -2.20
C ILE A 163 7.07 11.56 -3.14
N THR A 164 7.74 10.67 -3.87
CA THR A 164 8.87 10.99 -4.76
C THR A 164 8.59 12.13 -5.74
N PRO A 165 7.47 12.18 -6.50
CA PRO A 165 7.24 13.28 -7.43
C PRO A 165 7.17 14.64 -6.74
N TYR A 166 6.59 14.72 -5.57
CA TYR A 166 6.51 15.95 -4.78
C TYR A 166 7.89 16.41 -4.29
N LEU A 167 8.70 15.47 -3.80
CA LEU A 167 10.06 15.76 -3.35
C LEU A 167 10.95 16.22 -4.51
N LEU A 168 10.86 15.56 -5.67
CA LEU A 168 11.64 15.94 -6.85
C LEU A 168 11.28 17.34 -7.34
N ARG A 169 9.99 17.67 -7.45
CA ARG A 169 9.55 19.00 -7.86
C ARG A 169 10.02 20.09 -6.90
N ASP A 170 9.95 19.80 -5.62
CA ASP A 170 10.31 20.75 -4.59
C ASP A 170 11.82 20.97 -4.52
N SER A 171 12.63 19.90 -4.52
CA SER A 171 14.08 19.98 -4.57
C SER A 171 14.57 20.69 -5.83
N GLY A 172 13.97 20.39 -7.00
CA GLY A 172 14.31 21.07 -8.25
C GLY A 172 13.99 22.58 -8.22
N ARG A 173 12.93 22.97 -7.49
CA ARG A 173 12.58 24.39 -7.31
C ARG A 173 13.57 25.12 -6.41
N GLU A 174 13.99 24.50 -5.30
CA GLU A 174 14.96 25.08 -4.36
C GLU A 174 16.33 25.23 -5.00
N MET A 175 16.86 24.15 -5.58
CA MET A 175 18.18 24.17 -6.23
C MET A 175 18.26 25.18 -7.38
N TYR A 176 17.14 25.39 -8.10
CA TYR A 176 17.08 26.45 -9.12
C TYR A 176 17.03 27.84 -8.50
N ARG A 177 16.28 28.05 -7.42
CA ARG A 177 16.22 29.33 -6.70
C ARG A 177 17.59 29.74 -6.15
N ASP A 178 18.32 28.76 -5.64
CA ASP A 178 19.65 28.97 -5.05
C ASP A 178 20.76 28.99 -6.11
N LYS A 179 20.40 28.96 -7.42
CA LYS A 179 21.27 28.98 -8.59
C LYS A 179 22.27 27.82 -8.66
N GLU A 180 22.00 26.73 -8.02
CA GLU A 180 22.85 25.53 -8.04
C GLU A 180 22.67 24.72 -9.32
N ILE A 181 21.52 24.81 -9.99
CA ILE A 181 21.21 24.07 -11.22
C ILE A 181 20.78 25.01 -12.35
N SER A 182 21.00 24.52 -13.59
CA SER A 182 20.56 25.21 -14.81
C SER A 182 19.05 25.02 -15.04
N VAL A 183 18.47 25.86 -15.91
CA VAL A 183 17.08 25.72 -16.36
C VAL A 183 16.80 24.32 -16.93
N THR A 184 17.71 23.85 -17.77
CA THR A 184 17.61 22.52 -18.42
C THR A 184 17.58 21.37 -17.40
N THR A 185 18.41 21.45 -16.36
CA THR A 185 18.44 20.44 -15.29
C THR A 185 17.15 20.46 -14.49
N ARG A 186 16.60 21.63 -14.19
CA ARG A 186 15.31 21.77 -13.52
C ARG A 186 14.19 21.18 -14.37
N GLU A 187 14.15 21.45 -15.67
CA GLU A 187 13.14 20.89 -16.57
C GLU A 187 13.23 19.37 -16.63
N ALA A 188 14.42 18.78 -16.69
CA ALA A 188 14.59 17.33 -16.62
C ALA A 188 14.08 16.74 -15.29
N ILE A 189 14.31 17.39 -14.15
CA ILE A 189 13.78 16.94 -12.85
C ILE A 189 12.25 17.00 -12.86
N TYR A 190 11.64 18.03 -13.43
CA TYR A 190 10.20 18.15 -13.53
C TYR A 190 9.59 17.11 -14.46
N GLU A 191 10.22 16.81 -15.59
CA GLU A 191 9.79 15.76 -16.52
C GLU A 191 9.81 14.37 -15.84
N VAL A 192 10.87 14.07 -15.09
CA VAL A 192 10.94 12.83 -14.30
C VAL A 192 9.85 12.80 -13.23
N ALA A 193 9.65 13.89 -12.50
CA ALA A 193 8.62 13.97 -11.47
C ALA A 193 7.20 13.80 -12.05
N GLU A 194 6.94 14.40 -13.20
CA GLU A 194 5.68 14.27 -13.92
C GLU A 194 5.46 12.84 -14.42
N THR A 195 6.49 12.22 -14.99
CA THR A 195 6.44 10.82 -15.42
C THR A 195 6.12 9.89 -14.25
N VAL A 196 6.79 10.05 -13.09
CA VAL A 196 6.50 9.26 -11.90
C VAL A 196 5.08 9.52 -11.40
N GLU A 197 4.60 10.76 -11.40
CA GLU A 197 3.22 11.09 -10.99
C GLU A 197 2.18 10.44 -11.90
N GLN A 198 2.42 10.45 -13.23
CA GLN A 198 1.56 9.79 -14.21
C GLN A 198 1.53 8.26 -14.07
N THR A 199 2.56 7.64 -13.47
CA THR A 199 2.56 6.20 -13.14
C THR A 199 1.80 5.89 -11.85
N THR A 200 1.48 6.89 -11.05
CA THR A 200 0.77 6.67 -9.78
C THR A 200 -0.75 6.74 -9.98
N PRO A 201 -1.52 5.94 -9.21
CA PRO A 201 -2.98 6.07 -9.21
C PRO A 201 -3.47 7.44 -8.77
N LEU A 202 -2.68 8.18 -7.96
CA LEU A 202 -3.00 9.54 -7.53
C LEU A 202 -3.11 10.50 -8.72
N GLY A 203 -2.08 10.54 -9.57
CA GLY A 203 -2.07 11.39 -10.76
C GLY A 203 -3.11 10.96 -11.79
N SER A 204 -3.22 9.65 -12.05
CA SER A 204 -4.17 9.10 -13.01
C SER A 204 -5.62 9.35 -12.60
N LEU A 205 -5.99 9.09 -11.34
CA LEU A 205 -7.34 9.35 -10.83
C LEU A 205 -7.69 10.84 -10.87
N ASP A 206 -6.76 11.72 -10.55
CA ASP A 206 -7.02 13.16 -10.60
C ASP A 206 -7.37 13.61 -12.04
N VAL A 207 -6.66 13.12 -13.04
CA VAL A 207 -6.97 13.36 -14.46
C VAL A 207 -8.31 12.75 -14.86
N ILE A 208 -8.58 11.48 -14.49
CA ILE A 208 -9.84 10.80 -14.82
C ILE A 208 -11.04 11.52 -14.19
N LEU A 209 -10.88 12.05 -12.99
CA LEU A 209 -11.95 12.72 -12.25
C LEU A 209 -12.18 14.18 -12.68
N THR A 210 -11.43 14.68 -13.67
CA THR A 210 -11.71 16.01 -14.27
C THR A 210 -12.97 16.00 -15.13
N THR A 211 -13.55 17.16 -15.36
CA THR A 211 -14.72 17.32 -16.24
C THR A 211 -14.39 17.02 -17.69
N GLY A 212 -15.27 16.24 -18.35
CA GLY A 212 -15.14 15.97 -19.78
C GLY A 212 -14.04 14.99 -20.15
N PHE A 213 -13.67 14.08 -19.25
CA PHE A 213 -12.70 13.04 -19.54
C PHE A 213 -13.14 12.18 -20.75
N ASN A 214 -12.35 12.22 -21.81
CA ASN A 214 -12.51 11.44 -23.04
C ASN A 214 -11.24 10.62 -23.37
N GLY A 215 -10.36 10.45 -22.37
CA GLY A 215 -9.11 9.71 -22.53
C GLY A 215 -9.31 8.20 -22.74
N ASN A 216 -8.22 7.54 -23.11
CA ASN A 216 -8.20 6.10 -23.21
C ASN A 216 -8.26 5.49 -21.78
N PRO A 217 -9.16 4.52 -21.50
CA PRO A 217 -9.18 3.80 -20.23
C PRO A 217 -7.87 3.06 -19.92
N LEU A 218 -7.14 2.60 -20.94
CA LEU A 218 -5.80 2.04 -20.80
C LEU A 218 -4.77 3.17 -20.72
N SER A 219 -4.75 3.88 -19.60
CA SER A 219 -3.77 4.92 -19.31
C SER A 219 -2.36 4.36 -19.16
N PHE A 220 -1.35 5.24 -19.24
CA PHE A 220 0.05 4.87 -19.01
C PHE A 220 0.24 4.20 -17.63
N GLN A 221 -0.42 4.70 -16.59
CA GLN A 221 -0.44 4.09 -15.26
C GLN A 221 -0.90 2.62 -15.29
N VAL A 222 -1.98 2.30 -16.00
CA VAL A 222 -2.50 0.92 -16.09
C VAL A 222 -1.45 -0.04 -16.64
N ILE A 223 -0.77 0.36 -17.70
CA ILE A 223 0.27 -0.46 -18.35
C ILE A 223 1.46 -0.65 -17.40
N VAL A 224 1.90 0.41 -16.73
CA VAL A 224 3.00 0.36 -15.76
C VAL A 224 2.63 -0.50 -14.55
N ASP A 225 1.47 -0.31 -13.96
CA ASP A 225 1.03 -1.08 -12.80
C ASP A 225 0.90 -2.57 -13.10
N LEU A 226 0.33 -2.93 -14.25
CA LEU A 226 0.22 -4.33 -14.66
C LEU A 226 1.59 -4.95 -14.95
N SER A 227 2.48 -4.24 -15.63
CA SER A 227 3.83 -4.73 -15.94
C SER A 227 4.69 -4.86 -14.69
N CYS A 228 4.70 -3.86 -13.83
CA CYS A 228 5.44 -3.92 -12.56
C CYS A 228 4.87 -5.00 -11.63
N GLY A 229 3.55 -5.15 -11.55
CA GLY A 229 2.90 -6.22 -10.80
C GLY A 229 3.31 -7.61 -11.28
N ALA A 230 3.34 -7.81 -12.61
CA ALA A 230 3.81 -9.07 -13.20
C ALA A 230 5.30 -9.32 -12.95
N VAL A 231 6.16 -8.29 -13.04
CA VAL A 231 7.59 -8.38 -12.75
C VAL A 231 7.83 -8.74 -11.29
N PHE A 232 7.16 -8.09 -10.34
CA PHE A 232 7.27 -8.43 -8.92
C PHE A 232 6.77 -9.85 -8.63
N PHE A 233 5.69 -10.28 -9.26
CA PHE A 233 5.22 -11.66 -9.14
C PHE A 233 6.23 -12.66 -9.70
N LEU A 234 6.87 -12.35 -10.82
CA LEU A 234 7.95 -13.16 -11.39
C LEU A 234 9.14 -13.26 -10.43
N PHE A 235 9.56 -12.15 -9.83
CA PHE A 235 10.60 -12.17 -8.79
C PHE A 235 10.19 -12.98 -7.56
N ALA A 236 8.93 -12.89 -7.13
CA ALA A 236 8.41 -13.72 -6.06
C ALA A 236 8.54 -15.21 -6.39
N TRP A 237 8.24 -15.59 -7.61
CA TRP A 237 8.37 -16.97 -8.08
C TRP A 237 9.83 -17.42 -8.17
N LEU A 238 10.70 -16.65 -8.83
CA LEU A 238 12.11 -16.99 -9.00
C LEU A 238 12.86 -17.13 -7.65
N LEU A 239 12.53 -16.27 -6.71
CA LEU A 239 13.17 -16.25 -5.40
C LEU A 239 12.46 -17.15 -4.37
N PHE A 240 11.32 -17.74 -4.73
CA PHE A 240 10.53 -18.56 -3.81
C PHE A 240 11.34 -19.67 -3.19
N ASP A 241 12.04 -20.46 -3.98
CA ASP A 241 12.84 -21.60 -3.48
C ASP A 241 14.02 -21.16 -2.65
N VAL A 242 14.64 -20.02 -2.96
CA VAL A 242 15.79 -19.48 -2.22
C VAL A 242 15.40 -19.11 -0.78
N PHE A 243 14.25 -18.43 -0.62
CA PHE A 243 13.81 -17.90 0.68
C PHE A 243 12.93 -18.85 1.49
N THR A 244 12.40 -19.93 0.87
CA THR A 244 11.51 -20.87 1.54
C THR A 244 12.13 -22.27 1.74
N ARG A 245 13.30 -22.56 1.15
CA ARG A 245 13.94 -23.89 1.19
C ARG A 245 14.38 -24.31 2.59
N ASN A 246 14.76 -23.39 3.46
CA ASN A 246 15.37 -23.67 4.77
C ASN A 246 14.38 -23.67 5.94
N GLU A 247 13.08 -23.51 5.70
CA GLU A 247 12.08 -23.53 6.77
C GLU A 247 11.72 -24.95 7.24
N ALA A 248 12.07 -25.99 6.46
CA ALA A 248 11.89 -27.39 6.82
C ALA A 248 12.84 -27.87 7.92
N VAL A 249 13.89 -27.10 8.24
CA VAL A 249 14.83 -27.39 9.33
C VAL A 249 14.74 -26.22 10.32
N SER A 250 14.33 -26.53 11.53
CA SER A 250 14.08 -25.62 12.66
C SER A 250 15.31 -24.79 13.07
N THR A 251 15.83 -23.96 12.18
CA THR A 251 16.86 -22.99 12.49
C THR A 251 16.28 -21.56 12.33
N PRO A 252 16.37 -20.71 13.37
CA PRO A 252 15.79 -19.38 13.30
C PRO A 252 16.51 -18.52 12.24
N ALA A 253 15.71 -17.95 11.35
CA ALA A 253 16.03 -16.84 10.46
C ALA A 253 17.20 -17.01 9.47
N ARG A 254 16.90 -17.48 8.26
CA ARG A 254 17.74 -17.27 7.08
C ARG A 254 16.94 -16.62 5.95
N GLY A 255 16.62 -15.35 6.13
CA GLY A 255 16.18 -14.47 5.05
C GLY A 255 17.29 -13.45 4.77
N MET A 256 17.09 -12.50 3.87
CA MET A 256 18.03 -11.41 3.58
C MET A 256 18.52 -10.69 4.87
N MET A 257 17.71 -10.73 5.95
CA MET A 257 18.09 -10.29 7.28
C MET A 257 19.06 -11.21 8.04
N ALA A 258 19.19 -12.48 7.67
CA ALA A 258 20.17 -13.34 8.31
C ALA A 258 21.62 -12.96 7.94
N MET A 259 21.83 -12.30 6.80
CA MET A 259 23.14 -11.71 6.49
C MET A 259 23.49 -10.58 7.46
N PHE A 260 22.51 -9.79 7.89
CA PHE A 260 22.69 -8.75 8.92
C PHE A 260 22.60 -9.30 10.35
N SER A 261 21.83 -10.37 10.57
CA SER A 261 21.54 -10.96 11.88
C SER A 261 22.64 -11.90 12.39
N LYS A 262 23.54 -12.43 11.53
CA LYS A 262 24.54 -13.41 11.94
C LYS A 262 25.52 -12.93 13.04
N ARG A 263 25.65 -11.61 13.22
CA ARG A 263 26.45 -11.01 14.30
C ARG A 263 25.70 -10.73 15.59
N VAL A 264 24.38 -10.63 15.54
CA VAL A 264 23.55 -10.21 16.70
C VAL A 264 22.84 -11.39 17.36
N ALA A 265 22.69 -12.52 16.66
CA ALA A 265 21.92 -13.68 17.15
C ALA A 265 22.60 -14.50 18.26
N SER A 266 23.88 -14.26 18.58
CA SER A 266 24.62 -15.15 19.48
C SER A 266 24.41 -14.93 20.98
N GLN A 267 23.72 -13.85 21.41
CA GLN A 267 23.54 -13.55 22.83
C GLN A 267 22.29 -12.70 23.15
N ILE A 268 21.12 -12.99 22.59
CA ILE A 268 19.91 -12.34 23.10
C ILE A 268 19.51 -13.05 24.40
N ARG A 269 19.98 -12.53 25.51
CA ARG A 269 19.55 -12.97 26.85
C ARG A 269 18.05 -12.73 26.98
N VAL A 270 17.32 -13.76 27.39
CA VAL A 270 15.89 -13.67 27.70
C VAL A 270 15.70 -12.62 28.80
N TRP A 271 14.75 -11.70 28.62
CA TRP A 271 14.42 -10.69 29.64
C TRP A 271 13.90 -11.35 30.91
N ASN A 272 13.92 -10.64 32.03
CA ASN A 272 13.39 -11.12 33.30
C ASN A 272 11.91 -11.56 33.22
N HIS A 273 11.17 -11.00 32.24
CA HIS A 273 9.80 -11.41 31.89
C HIS A 273 9.82 -12.22 30.58
N ALA A 274 9.97 -13.53 30.70
CA ALA A 274 10.08 -14.45 29.55
C ALA A 274 8.87 -14.41 28.60
N ILE A 275 7.65 -14.21 29.13
CA ILE A 275 6.44 -14.11 28.34
C ILE A 275 6.46 -12.84 27.49
N VAL A 276 6.78 -11.70 28.09
CA VAL A 276 6.89 -10.41 27.37
C VAL A 276 7.97 -10.47 26.29
N TRP A 277 9.10 -11.11 26.57
CA TRP A 277 10.15 -11.32 25.59
C TRP A 277 9.71 -12.21 24.43
N LYS A 278 8.98 -13.30 24.73
CA LYS A 278 8.39 -14.20 23.73
C LYS A 278 7.40 -13.41 22.84
N ASP A 279 6.46 -12.71 23.45
CA ASP A 279 5.43 -11.96 22.72
C ASP A 279 6.04 -10.82 21.89
N PHE A 280 7.03 -10.12 22.44
CA PHE A 280 7.79 -9.12 21.69
C PHE A 280 8.45 -9.73 20.44
N ASN A 281 9.17 -10.84 20.58
CA ASN A 281 9.81 -11.48 19.43
C ASN A 281 8.80 -12.08 18.46
N PHE A 282 7.68 -12.60 18.96
CA PHE A 282 6.66 -13.22 18.11
C PHE A 282 5.83 -12.17 17.36
N LEU A 283 5.37 -11.12 18.05
CA LEU A 283 4.51 -10.08 17.46
C LEU A 283 5.30 -9.11 16.58
N THR A 284 6.43 -8.60 17.06
CA THR A 284 7.18 -7.56 16.36
C THR A 284 8.23 -8.09 15.39
N GLY A 285 8.65 -9.36 15.54
CA GLY A 285 9.77 -9.95 14.78
C GLY A 285 11.14 -9.68 15.42
N GLY A 286 11.16 -9.22 16.69
CA GLY A 286 12.38 -8.92 17.45
C GLY A 286 12.96 -7.54 17.16
N VAL A 287 14.06 -7.23 17.83
CA VAL A 287 14.72 -5.91 17.78
C VAL A 287 15.08 -5.48 16.35
N THR A 288 15.58 -6.40 15.54
CA THR A 288 15.99 -6.12 14.14
C THR A 288 14.80 -5.64 13.30
N ALA A 289 13.66 -6.32 13.44
CA ALA A 289 12.45 -5.93 12.72
C ALA A 289 11.92 -4.57 13.18
N VAL A 290 11.98 -4.30 14.48
CA VAL A 290 11.60 -2.99 15.04
C VAL A 290 12.51 -1.88 14.53
N VAL A 291 13.82 -2.10 14.50
CA VAL A 291 14.78 -1.10 13.97
C VAL A 291 14.50 -0.79 12.50
N ILE A 292 14.25 -1.79 11.67
CA ILE A 292 13.94 -1.58 10.25
C ILE A 292 12.62 -0.83 10.08
N LYS A 293 11.59 -1.18 10.85
CA LYS A 293 10.33 -0.45 10.84
C LYS A 293 10.50 1.00 11.27
N LEU A 294 11.25 1.24 12.34
CA LEU A 294 11.53 2.59 12.82
C LEU A 294 12.28 3.40 11.76
N LEU A 295 13.28 2.81 11.09
CA LEU A 295 13.98 3.48 9.99
C LEU A 295 13.02 3.77 8.83
N ALA A 296 12.21 2.81 8.41
CA ALA A 296 11.23 2.98 7.34
C ALA A 296 10.23 4.10 7.65
N TYR A 297 9.65 4.07 8.86
CA TYR A 297 8.70 5.11 9.27
C TYR A 297 9.36 6.47 9.52
N SER A 298 10.63 6.52 9.94
CA SER A 298 11.38 7.77 10.08
C SER A 298 11.64 8.44 8.73
N ILE A 299 11.97 7.65 7.70
CA ILE A 299 12.12 8.15 6.33
C ILE A 299 10.79 8.70 5.81
N LEU A 300 9.71 7.96 6.00
CA LEU A 300 8.36 8.37 5.62
C LEU A 300 7.94 9.67 6.33
N MET A 301 8.18 9.74 7.64
CA MET A 301 7.88 10.91 8.46
C MET A 301 8.67 12.13 8.04
N GLY A 302 9.96 11.96 7.76
CA GLY A 302 10.83 13.02 7.25
C GLY A 302 10.34 13.57 5.91
N ALA A 303 10.00 12.69 4.98
CA ALA A 303 9.47 13.06 3.68
C ALA A 303 8.12 13.80 3.79
N MET A 304 7.18 13.29 4.61
CA MET A 304 5.91 13.96 4.86
C MET A 304 6.06 15.31 5.57
N SER A 305 7.00 15.41 6.52
CA SER A 305 7.29 16.66 7.23
C SER A 305 7.76 17.75 6.28
N VAL A 306 8.70 17.42 5.39
CA VAL A 306 9.18 18.34 4.34
C VAL A 306 8.01 18.78 3.44
N MET A 307 7.16 17.84 3.03
CA MET A 307 6.03 18.11 2.15
C MET A 307 4.99 19.06 2.79
N ILE A 308 4.66 18.84 4.07
CA ILE A 308 3.65 19.65 4.77
C ILE A 308 4.19 21.03 5.14
N SER A 309 5.41 21.10 5.67
CA SER A 309 6.05 22.37 6.06
C SER A 309 6.11 23.38 4.90
N LYS A 310 6.37 22.88 3.69
CA LYS A 310 6.47 23.73 2.51
C LYS A 310 5.12 24.12 1.90
N ARG A 311 4.08 23.29 2.06
CA ARG A 311 2.74 23.57 1.53
C ARG A 311 1.99 24.61 2.34
N VAL A 312 2.24 24.69 3.64
CA VAL A 312 1.48 25.57 4.56
C VAL A 312 2.19 26.91 4.80
N ARG A 313 3.46 27.05 4.39
CA ARG A 313 4.27 28.28 4.57
C ARG A 313 4.32 28.81 6.03
N THR A 314 4.15 27.89 6.99
CA THR A 314 4.24 28.14 8.42
C THR A 314 5.57 27.66 8.96
N ASP A 315 6.00 28.19 10.09
CA ASP A 315 7.23 27.76 10.75
C ASP A 315 7.24 26.25 11.01
N VAL A 316 8.40 25.64 10.83
CA VAL A 316 8.60 24.17 10.99
C VAL A 316 8.12 23.68 12.35
N SER A 317 8.17 24.52 13.39
CA SER A 317 7.75 24.19 14.75
C SER A 317 6.24 23.91 14.89
N ASP A 318 5.39 24.63 14.17
CA ASP A 318 3.93 24.50 14.30
C ASP A 318 3.38 23.27 13.58
N ASN A 319 4.10 22.77 12.58
CA ASN A 319 3.69 21.62 11.77
C ASN A 319 4.23 20.28 12.27
N VAL A 320 5.23 20.28 13.17
CA VAL A 320 5.80 19.04 13.72
C VAL A 320 4.72 18.20 14.42
N GLY A 321 3.82 18.84 15.14
CA GLY A 321 2.70 18.15 15.81
C GLY A 321 1.74 17.47 14.82
N ALA A 322 1.35 18.15 13.74
CA ALA A 322 0.44 17.62 12.73
C ALA A 322 1.09 16.49 11.92
N THR A 323 2.38 16.63 11.58
CA THR A 323 3.14 15.58 10.88
C THR A 323 3.40 14.36 11.73
N LEU A 324 3.70 14.53 13.01
CA LEU A 324 3.82 13.44 13.98
C LEU A 324 2.48 12.71 14.12
N MET A 325 1.37 13.42 14.28
CA MET A 325 0.04 12.79 14.34
C MET A 325 -0.31 12.03 13.05
N ALA A 326 -0.09 12.62 11.88
CA ALA A 326 -0.37 11.96 10.60
C ALA A 326 0.48 10.71 10.38
N SER A 327 1.76 10.74 10.74
CA SER A 327 2.65 9.58 10.62
C SER A 327 2.35 8.49 11.66
N MET A 328 2.00 8.86 12.89
CA MET A 328 1.53 7.90 13.91
C MET A 328 0.23 7.24 13.48
N LEU A 329 -0.72 8.00 12.94
CA LEU A 329 -1.99 7.47 12.43
C LEU A 329 -1.76 6.50 11.28
N THR A 330 -0.91 6.83 10.31
CA THR A 330 -0.58 5.92 9.19
C THR A 330 0.10 4.64 9.68
N ALA A 331 1.05 4.73 10.59
CA ALA A 331 1.69 3.55 11.18
C ALA A 331 0.69 2.68 11.95
N LEU A 332 -0.18 3.29 12.76
CA LEU A 332 -1.23 2.60 13.51
C LEU A 332 -2.25 1.92 12.58
N ILE A 333 -2.70 2.62 11.54
CA ILE A 333 -3.65 2.11 10.55
C ILE A 333 -3.11 0.86 9.83
N VAL A 334 -1.82 0.82 9.55
CA VAL A 334 -1.19 -0.34 8.90
C VAL A 334 -0.94 -1.49 9.89
N GLU A 335 -0.49 -1.18 11.09
CA GLU A 335 -0.09 -2.21 12.05
C GLU A 335 -1.27 -2.81 12.81
N ILE A 336 -2.29 -2.02 13.16
CA ILE A 336 -3.45 -2.50 13.91
C ILE A 336 -4.14 -3.71 13.27
N PRO A 337 -4.47 -3.73 11.97
CA PRO A 337 -5.09 -4.90 11.34
C PRO A 337 -4.23 -6.15 11.42
N ILE A 338 -2.91 -6.00 11.30
CA ILE A 338 -1.95 -7.10 11.35
C ILE A 338 -1.88 -7.69 12.76
N TYR A 339 -1.81 -6.83 13.80
CA TYR A 339 -1.83 -7.29 15.18
C TYR A 339 -3.17 -7.88 15.59
N LEU A 340 -4.28 -7.26 15.18
CA LEU A 340 -5.62 -7.79 15.46
C LEU A 340 -5.84 -9.15 14.80
N SER A 341 -5.38 -9.35 13.57
CA SER A 341 -5.48 -10.66 12.91
C SER A 341 -4.75 -11.77 13.66
N ARG A 342 -3.69 -11.44 14.41
CA ARG A 342 -2.92 -12.38 15.22
C ARG A 342 -3.52 -12.62 16.62
N LEU A 343 -4.15 -11.59 17.20
CA LEU A 343 -4.77 -11.70 18.54
C LEU A 343 -6.04 -12.56 18.53
N PHE A 344 -6.71 -12.64 17.38
CA PHE A 344 -7.98 -13.38 17.23
C PHE A 344 -7.80 -14.75 16.55
N ARG A 345 -6.57 -15.21 16.37
CA ARG A 345 -6.21 -16.59 16.03
C ARG A 345 -5.75 -17.35 17.28
#